data_a0bdd6915e2469d8e4536f6205a2a1ca
#
_entry.id   a0bdd6915e2469d8e4536f6205a2a1ca
#
_cell.length_a   1.000
_cell.length_b   1.000
_cell.length_c   1.000
_cell.angle_alpha   90.00
_cell.angle_beta   90.00
_cell.angle_gamma   90.00
#
_symmetry.space_group_name_H-M   'P 1'
#
loop_
_entity.id
_entity.type
_entity.pdbx_description
1 polymer ?
#
loop_
_entity_poly.entity_id
_entity_poly.type
_entity_poly.pdbx_seq_one_letter_code
_entity_poly.pdbx_strand_id
1 'polypeptide(L)'
;MVRAIVGANWGDECKGKITDMFASQADMVIRFQGGANAGHTIINDYGKFALHLLPSGVCQPGTVNIIGNGVALDIEKLVKEIEHVTSAGVPQPNILVSERAQIMMPYHVMLDTYEEERLKDKKFGSTKSGIAPFYSDKYAKIGFQVCELFDEEYLREKLERVCEVKNLLLEHVYHKPTLDVDELFDHMMKLREMVRPYVADTGKIIRQAVKDGKNILLEGQLGSLKDPDFGIYPMVTSSSTLAGFGAVGAGIAPYEIKEIVTVTKAYSSAVGAGEFVSEIFGEEAEKMRNHGGDAGEYGATTGRPRRMGWFDCVATRYGCEAQGATQVALTALDCLSYLDEIKLCVGYEIDGEVTKDFPVTSRLKKAKPVYVTMPGFKCDIRGIREFDKLPKEAQDYVLFIEKEIGVPIKLVSNGPRREEIIVR
;
A
#
# COMPACT_ATOMS: atom_id res chain seq x y z
N MET A 1 18.53 -9.80 8.78
CA MET A 1 18.55 -8.59 7.90
C MET A 1 17.14 -8.05 7.79
N VAL A 2 16.93 -6.72 7.87
CA VAL A 2 15.60 -6.09 7.71
C VAL A 2 15.53 -5.41 6.35
N ARG A 3 14.50 -5.76 5.57
CA ARG A 3 14.21 -5.21 4.24
C ARG A 3 12.80 -4.62 4.22
N ALA A 4 12.64 -3.42 3.66
CA ALA A 4 11.33 -2.80 3.44
C ALA A 4 10.93 -2.92 1.97
N ILE A 5 9.66 -3.27 1.71
CA ILE A 5 9.03 -3.27 0.39
C ILE A 5 7.98 -2.17 0.38
N VAL A 6 8.21 -1.12 -0.37
CA VAL A 6 7.40 0.11 -0.38
C VAL A 6 7.11 0.59 -1.80
N GLY A 7 6.13 1.45 -1.97
CA GLY A 7 5.76 1.97 -3.30
C GLY A 7 6.41 3.32 -3.61
N ALA A 8 6.82 3.52 -4.86
CA ALA A 8 7.41 4.78 -5.32
C ALA A 8 6.38 5.87 -5.61
N ASN A 9 5.18 5.52 -6.05
CA ASN A 9 4.26 6.44 -6.71
C ASN A 9 2.92 6.56 -5.98
N TRP A 10 1.82 6.36 -6.72
CA TRP A 10 0.44 6.52 -6.23
C TRP A 10 -0.14 5.29 -5.51
N GLY A 11 0.60 4.19 -5.37
CA GLY A 11 0.12 2.89 -4.90
C GLY A 11 -0.19 1.94 -6.07
N ASP A 12 -0.63 0.73 -5.74
CA ASP A 12 -0.96 -0.31 -6.73
C ASP A 12 0.22 -0.76 -7.64
N GLU A 13 1.47 -0.63 -7.15
CA GLU A 13 2.69 -0.97 -7.89
C GLU A 13 3.02 -2.47 -7.88
N CYS A 14 2.09 -3.35 -7.50
CA CYS A 14 2.30 -4.80 -7.36
C CYS A 14 3.26 -5.19 -6.21
N LYS A 15 3.28 -4.44 -5.12
CA LYS A 15 4.09 -4.72 -3.92
C LYS A 15 3.86 -6.12 -3.35
N GLY A 16 2.61 -6.59 -3.33
CA GLY A 16 2.27 -7.93 -2.85
C GLY A 16 3.06 -9.04 -3.55
N LYS A 17 3.19 -8.97 -4.88
CA LYS A 17 4.00 -9.91 -5.67
C LYS A 17 5.46 -9.89 -5.26
N ILE A 18 6.05 -8.70 -5.09
CA ILE A 18 7.45 -8.55 -4.69
C ILE A 18 7.65 -9.04 -3.26
N THR A 19 6.72 -8.74 -2.36
CA THR A 19 6.75 -9.26 -0.98
C THR A 19 6.64 -10.78 -0.96
N ASP A 20 5.70 -11.37 -1.70
CA ASP A 20 5.52 -12.82 -1.79
C ASP A 20 6.77 -13.54 -2.33
N MET A 21 7.45 -12.92 -3.32
CA MET A 21 8.74 -13.45 -3.81
C MET A 21 9.80 -13.49 -2.69
N PHE A 22 9.97 -12.40 -1.94
CA PHE A 22 10.94 -12.35 -0.84
C PHE A 22 10.50 -13.13 0.39
N ALA A 23 9.19 -13.32 0.59
CA ALA A 23 8.65 -14.04 1.74
C ALA A 23 9.11 -15.50 1.80
N SER A 24 9.42 -16.12 0.64
CA SER A 24 9.97 -17.48 0.59
C SER A 24 11.32 -17.64 1.32
N GLN A 25 12.03 -16.54 1.57
CA GLN A 25 13.32 -16.51 2.26
C GLN A 25 13.26 -15.70 3.56
N ALA A 26 12.07 -15.31 3.99
CA ALA A 26 11.87 -14.49 5.18
C ALA A 26 11.42 -15.31 6.38
N ASP A 27 12.01 -15.07 7.53
CA ASP A 27 11.53 -15.60 8.81
C ASP A 27 10.26 -14.88 9.28
N MET A 28 10.12 -13.58 8.93
CA MET A 28 8.99 -12.75 9.32
C MET A 28 8.56 -11.80 8.20
N VAL A 29 7.24 -11.58 8.07
CA VAL A 29 6.65 -10.52 7.26
C VAL A 29 5.75 -9.65 8.13
N ILE A 30 5.99 -8.34 8.12
CA ILE A 30 5.35 -7.38 9.03
C ILE A 30 4.61 -6.32 8.23
N ARG A 31 3.28 -6.25 8.35
CA ARG A 31 2.52 -5.07 7.94
C ARG A 31 2.74 -3.99 8.98
N PHE A 32 3.31 -2.86 8.58
CA PHE A 32 3.72 -1.83 9.54
C PHE A 32 2.80 -0.60 9.55
N GLN A 33 1.93 -0.43 8.53
CA GLN A 33 1.00 0.71 8.41
C GLN A 33 -0.17 0.39 7.50
N GLY A 34 -1.11 1.35 7.37
CA GLY A 34 -2.29 1.23 6.54
C GLY A 34 -3.38 0.41 7.22
N GLY A 35 -4.29 -0.12 6.46
CA GLY A 35 -5.42 -0.91 6.93
C GLY A 35 -6.07 -1.66 5.77
N ALA A 36 -7.36 -1.97 5.88
CA ALA A 36 -8.09 -2.74 4.87
C ALA A 36 -8.51 -1.93 3.62
N ASN A 37 -7.95 -0.74 3.41
CA ASN A 37 -8.32 0.14 2.29
C ASN A 37 -7.63 -0.18 0.97
N ALA A 38 -6.56 -0.97 0.96
CA ALA A 38 -5.89 -1.42 -0.25
C ALA A 38 -5.67 -2.94 -0.22
N GLY A 39 -5.76 -3.59 -1.37
CA GLY A 39 -5.55 -5.02 -1.51
C GLY A 39 -4.19 -5.33 -2.14
N HIS A 40 -3.47 -6.27 -1.56
CA HIS A 40 -2.25 -6.85 -2.13
C HIS A 40 -2.60 -8.16 -2.85
N THR A 41 -2.55 -8.13 -4.17
CA THR A 41 -2.81 -9.34 -4.97
C THR A 41 -1.55 -10.19 -5.03
N ILE A 42 -1.69 -11.46 -4.66
CA ILE A 42 -0.68 -12.51 -4.82
C ILE A 42 -1.27 -13.66 -5.64
N ILE A 43 -0.43 -14.26 -6.48
CA ILE A 43 -0.80 -15.43 -7.30
C ILE A 43 0.26 -16.50 -7.09
N ASN A 44 -0.15 -17.63 -6.54
CA ASN A 44 0.71 -18.76 -6.22
C ASN A 44 -0.03 -20.09 -6.40
N ASP A 45 0.57 -21.20 -5.96
CA ASP A 45 0.03 -22.55 -6.14
C ASP A 45 -1.31 -22.80 -5.41
N TYR A 46 -1.63 -22.01 -4.38
CA TYR A 46 -2.92 -22.05 -3.67
C TYR A 46 -4.02 -21.28 -4.39
N GLY A 47 -3.66 -20.39 -5.33
CA GLY A 47 -4.61 -19.58 -6.08
C GLY A 47 -4.28 -18.10 -6.14
N LYS A 48 -5.30 -17.29 -6.38
CA LYS A 48 -5.23 -15.83 -6.42
C LYS A 48 -5.91 -15.23 -5.20
N PHE A 49 -5.16 -14.46 -4.41
CA PHE A 49 -5.66 -13.79 -3.20
C PHE A 49 -5.50 -12.28 -3.33
N ALA A 50 -6.49 -11.55 -2.84
CA ALA A 50 -6.41 -10.09 -2.63
C ALA A 50 -6.41 -9.84 -1.12
N LEU A 51 -5.23 -9.78 -0.51
CA LEU A 51 -5.05 -9.60 0.93
C LEU A 51 -5.14 -8.12 1.30
N HIS A 52 -5.96 -7.77 2.28
CA HIS A 52 -6.14 -6.39 2.73
C HIS A 52 -5.39 -6.11 4.04
N LEU A 53 -5.47 -7.02 5.01
CA LEU A 53 -4.79 -6.93 6.31
C LEU A 53 -3.67 -7.95 6.47
N LEU A 54 -3.89 -9.18 6.00
CA LEU A 54 -2.87 -10.21 6.11
C LEU A 54 -1.59 -9.82 5.36
N PRO A 55 -0.41 -10.04 5.97
CA PRO A 55 0.86 -9.95 5.27
C PRO A 55 0.94 -10.94 4.10
N SER A 56 1.64 -10.58 3.03
CA SER A 56 1.81 -11.45 1.85
C SER A 56 2.62 -12.72 2.13
N GLY A 57 3.19 -12.86 3.32
CA GLY A 57 3.91 -14.06 3.77
C GLY A 57 3.02 -15.21 4.26
N VAL A 58 1.71 -15.03 4.36
CA VAL A 58 0.79 -16.05 4.93
C VAL A 58 0.76 -17.36 4.15
N CYS A 59 1.12 -17.34 2.86
CA CYS A 59 1.20 -18.53 2.03
C CYS A 59 2.54 -19.27 2.15
N GLN A 60 3.49 -18.77 2.97
CA GLN A 60 4.80 -19.37 3.14
C GLN A 60 4.84 -20.18 4.44
N PRO A 61 5.07 -21.50 4.37
CA PRO A 61 5.20 -22.34 5.58
C PRO A 61 6.35 -21.87 6.47
N GLY A 62 6.08 -21.73 7.77
CA GLY A 62 7.11 -21.36 8.76
C GLY A 62 7.37 -19.86 8.90
N THR A 63 6.85 -19.02 8.03
CA THR A 63 6.97 -17.57 8.15
C THR A 63 6.03 -17.01 9.22
N VAL A 64 6.54 -16.17 10.12
CA VAL A 64 5.74 -15.45 11.10
C VAL A 64 5.17 -14.19 10.45
N ASN A 65 3.87 -14.02 10.48
CA ASN A 65 3.15 -12.90 9.88
C ASN A 65 2.65 -11.95 10.97
N ILE A 66 3.05 -10.69 10.92
CA ILE A 66 2.80 -9.74 12.01
C ILE A 66 1.97 -8.55 11.53
N ILE A 67 0.91 -8.26 12.27
CA ILE A 67 0.19 -6.99 12.22
C ILE A 67 0.83 -6.05 13.23
N GLY A 68 1.59 -5.09 12.73
CA GLY A 68 2.40 -4.17 13.54
C GLY A 68 1.61 -3.01 14.15
N ASN A 69 2.31 -2.20 14.96
CA ASN A 69 1.73 -1.11 15.76
C ASN A 69 1.04 -0.02 14.93
N GLY A 70 1.49 0.18 13.69
CA GLY A 70 1.00 1.28 12.85
C GLY A 70 -0.24 0.93 12.03
N VAL A 71 -0.71 -0.31 12.07
CA VAL A 71 -1.85 -0.79 11.27
C VAL A 71 -3.18 -0.34 11.89
N ALA A 72 -4.10 0.10 11.04
CA ALA A 72 -5.51 0.28 11.37
C ALA A 72 -6.19 -1.09 11.32
N LEU A 73 -6.31 -1.73 12.47
CA LEU A 73 -6.73 -3.12 12.58
C LEU A 73 -8.24 -3.28 12.59
N ASP A 74 -8.79 -3.80 11.50
CA ASP A 74 -10.16 -4.32 11.46
C ASP A 74 -10.13 -5.83 11.80
N ILE A 75 -10.47 -6.15 13.04
CA ILE A 75 -10.37 -7.52 13.59
C ILE A 75 -11.28 -8.49 12.83
N GLU A 76 -12.50 -8.08 12.49
CA GLU A 76 -13.42 -8.94 11.76
C GLU A 76 -12.91 -9.28 10.36
N LYS A 77 -12.36 -8.28 9.66
CA LYS A 77 -11.76 -8.51 8.34
C LYS A 77 -10.53 -9.38 8.43
N LEU A 78 -9.68 -9.19 9.45
CA LEU A 78 -8.51 -10.04 9.66
C LEU A 78 -8.90 -11.51 9.80
N VAL A 79 -9.88 -11.82 10.67
CA VAL A 79 -10.33 -13.19 10.90
C VAL A 79 -10.96 -13.79 9.64
N LYS A 80 -11.80 -13.02 8.93
CA LYS A 80 -12.37 -13.45 7.65
C LYS A 80 -11.31 -13.74 6.58
N GLU A 81 -10.24 -12.95 6.53
CA GLU A 81 -9.14 -13.23 5.60
C GLU A 81 -8.36 -14.50 5.99
N ILE A 82 -8.15 -14.75 7.29
CA ILE A 82 -7.54 -16.01 7.77
C ILE A 82 -8.38 -17.20 7.34
N GLU A 83 -9.69 -17.14 7.57
CA GLU A 83 -10.65 -18.18 7.16
C GLU A 83 -10.64 -18.39 5.63
N HIS A 84 -10.57 -17.30 4.87
CA HIS A 84 -10.55 -17.35 3.40
C HIS A 84 -9.30 -18.08 2.88
N VAL A 85 -8.10 -17.70 3.35
CA VAL A 85 -6.86 -18.33 2.87
C VAL A 85 -6.76 -19.78 3.31
N THR A 86 -7.19 -20.13 4.54
CA THR A 86 -7.18 -21.51 5.04
C THR A 86 -8.20 -22.38 4.31
N SER A 87 -9.37 -21.87 3.99
CA SER A 87 -10.39 -22.57 3.18
C SER A 87 -9.92 -22.85 1.75
N ALA A 88 -9.00 -22.04 1.23
CA ALA A 88 -8.36 -22.28 -0.07
C ALA A 88 -7.20 -23.28 -0.02
N GLY A 89 -6.93 -23.89 1.14
CA GLY A 89 -5.92 -24.91 1.33
C GLY A 89 -4.55 -24.42 1.81
N VAL A 90 -4.41 -23.11 2.11
CA VAL A 90 -3.21 -22.61 2.79
C VAL A 90 -3.16 -23.19 4.19
N PRO A 91 -2.04 -23.81 4.62
CA PRO A 91 -1.88 -24.28 6.00
C PRO A 91 -2.11 -23.14 7.00
N GLN A 92 -2.62 -23.47 8.19
CA GLN A 92 -2.88 -22.44 9.22
C GLN A 92 -1.67 -21.52 9.38
N PRO A 93 -1.75 -20.24 9.01
CA PRO A 93 -0.62 -19.36 9.05
C PRO A 93 -0.28 -18.95 10.49
N ASN A 94 1.00 -18.75 10.76
CA ASN A 94 1.46 -18.21 12.04
C ASN A 94 1.28 -16.69 12.02
N ILE A 95 0.26 -16.20 12.76
CA ILE A 95 -0.12 -14.78 12.77
C ILE A 95 0.01 -14.23 14.19
N LEU A 96 0.64 -13.08 14.31
CA LEU A 96 0.73 -12.30 15.54
C LEU A 96 0.16 -10.89 15.30
N VAL A 97 -0.61 -10.42 16.26
CA VAL A 97 -1.17 -9.07 16.28
C VAL A 97 -0.53 -8.30 17.43
N SER A 98 0.01 -7.14 17.14
CA SER A 98 0.57 -6.27 18.20
C SER A 98 -0.50 -5.87 19.20
N GLU A 99 -0.23 -6.07 20.48
CA GLU A 99 -1.04 -5.55 21.57
C GLU A 99 -1.20 -4.01 21.54
N ARG A 100 -0.27 -3.31 20.85
CA ARG A 100 -0.26 -1.84 20.64
C ARG A 100 -0.93 -1.39 19.37
N ALA A 101 -1.31 -2.30 18.47
CA ALA A 101 -2.10 -1.94 17.29
C ALA A 101 -3.42 -1.32 17.71
N GLN A 102 -3.92 -0.34 16.96
CA GLN A 102 -5.21 0.27 17.26
C GLN A 102 -6.33 -0.34 16.41
N ILE A 103 -7.51 -0.37 17.00
CA ILE A 103 -8.69 -1.05 16.47
C ILE A 103 -9.50 -0.09 15.62
N MET A 104 -9.88 -0.53 14.43
CA MET A 104 -10.88 0.12 13.58
C MET A 104 -12.26 -0.04 14.23
N MET A 105 -12.80 1.05 14.73
CA MET A 105 -14.14 1.07 15.32
C MET A 105 -15.21 1.18 14.23
N PRO A 106 -16.42 0.64 14.43
CA PRO A 106 -17.52 0.73 13.45
C PRO A 106 -17.83 2.18 13.02
N TYR A 107 -17.79 3.11 13.96
CA TYR A 107 -18.05 4.53 13.67
C TYR A 107 -16.98 5.18 12.76
N HIS A 108 -15.76 4.64 12.64
CA HIS A 108 -14.78 5.16 11.69
C HIS A 108 -15.26 4.98 10.24
N VAL A 109 -15.83 3.82 9.92
CA VAL A 109 -16.41 3.55 8.59
C VAL A 109 -17.64 4.41 8.33
N MET A 110 -18.47 4.60 9.36
CA MET A 110 -19.64 5.47 9.28
C MET A 110 -19.24 6.93 9.02
N LEU A 111 -18.30 7.47 9.79
CA LEU A 111 -17.83 8.86 9.66
C LEU A 111 -17.15 9.12 8.30
N ASP A 112 -16.35 8.18 7.80
CA ASP A 112 -15.74 8.27 6.47
C ASP A 112 -16.81 8.32 5.37
N THR A 113 -17.86 7.52 5.51
CA THR A 113 -19.00 7.53 4.59
C THR A 113 -19.78 8.83 4.63
N TYR A 114 -20.11 9.32 5.84
CA TYR A 114 -20.88 10.54 6.01
C TYR A 114 -20.13 11.79 5.58
N GLU A 115 -18.81 11.81 5.75
CA GLU A 115 -17.99 12.92 5.26
C GLU A 115 -17.95 12.96 3.72
N GLU A 116 -17.80 11.82 3.04
CA GLU A 116 -17.90 11.74 1.58
C GLU A 116 -19.30 12.18 1.07
N GLU A 117 -20.38 11.83 1.81
CA GLU A 117 -21.74 12.30 1.50
C GLU A 117 -21.87 13.82 1.67
N ARG A 118 -21.34 14.38 2.76
CA ARG A 118 -21.34 15.81 3.06
C ARG A 118 -20.59 16.66 2.02
N LEU A 119 -19.45 16.14 1.55
CA LEU A 119 -18.59 16.83 0.57
C LEU A 119 -19.16 16.85 -0.84
N LYS A 120 -20.12 15.99 -1.18
CA LYS A 120 -20.76 15.93 -2.50
C LYS A 120 -19.74 15.91 -3.65
N ASP A 121 -19.74 16.96 -4.51
CA ASP A 121 -18.83 17.07 -5.65
C ASP A 121 -17.37 17.34 -5.27
N LYS A 122 -17.12 17.74 -4.00
CA LYS A 122 -15.76 18.01 -3.46
C LYS A 122 -15.17 16.81 -2.72
N LYS A 123 -15.78 15.62 -2.85
CA LYS A 123 -15.33 14.38 -2.19
C LYS A 123 -13.89 14.01 -2.58
N PHE A 124 -13.18 13.41 -1.64
CA PHE A 124 -11.81 12.91 -1.86
C PHE A 124 -11.77 11.60 -2.67
N GLY A 125 -12.89 10.90 -2.78
CA GLY A 125 -12.96 9.58 -3.40
C GLY A 125 -12.48 8.47 -2.47
N SER A 126 -12.75 8.61 -1.18
CA SER A 126 -12.42 7.62 -0.15
C SER A 126 -12.89 6.21 -0.53
N THR A 127 -12.18 5.21 -0.06
CA THR A 127 -12.60 3.79 -0.11
C THR A 127 -13.73 3.48 0.86
N LYS A 128 -14.10 4.45 1.72
CA LYS A 128 -15.07 4.28 2.81
C LYS A 128 -14.68 3.16 3.79
N SER A 129 -13.37 3.01 4.00
CA SER A 129 -12.81 2.01 4.91
C SER A 129 -12.46 2.57 6.29
N GLY A 130 -12.84 3.84 6.57
CA GLY A 130 -12.66 4.46 7.88
C GLY A 130 -11.25 4.93 8.21
N ILE A 131 -10.33 4.97 7.24
CA ILE A 131 -8.90 5.21 7.49
C ILE A 131 -8.65 6.63 8.01
N ALA A 132 -9.23 7.65 7.40
CA ALA A 132 -9.01 9.03 7.83
C ALA A 132 -9.57 9.29 9.25
N PRO A 133 -10.81 8.94 9.59
CA PRO A 133 -11.31 9.04 10.95
C PRO A 133 -10.50 8.23 11.98
N PHE A 134 -10.03 7.03 11.60
CA PHE A 134 -9.21 6.19 12.47
C PHE A 134 -7.88 6.87 12.85
N TYR A 135 -7.12 7.35 11.86
CA TYR A 135 -5.84 8.02 12.17
C TYR A 135 -6.05 9.37 12.85
N SER A 136 -7.15 10.08 12.56
CA SER A 136 -7.56 11.26 13.31
C SER A 136 -7.72 10.94 14.80
N ASP A 137 -8.45 9.89 15.14
CA ASP A 137 -8.67 9.46 16.53
C ASP A 137 -7.37 8.99 17.21
N LYS A 138 -6.52 8.29 16.48
CA LYS A 138 -5.21 7.86 16.97
C LYS A 138 -4.37 9.04 17.45
N TYR A 139 -4.26 10.09 16.64
CA TYR A 139 -3.46 11.27 16.97
C TYR A 139 -4.18 12.23 17.93
N ALA A 140 -5.52 12.21 17.97
CA ALA A 140 -6.32 12.85 19.01
C ALA A 140 -6.27 12.11 20.35
N LYS A 141 -5.64 10.93 20.41
CA LYS A 141 -5.46 10.07 21.60
C LYS A 141 -6.78 9.51 22.17
N ILE A 142 -7.76 9.30 21.30
CA ILE A 142 -9.06 8.71 21.63
C ILE A 142 -9.31 7.36 20.92
N GLY A 143 -8.31 6.87 20.17
CA GLY A 143 -8.32 5.52 19.56
C GLY A 143 -8.14 4.43 20.61
N PHE A 144 -8.50 3.19 20.28
CA PHE A 144 -8.44 2.02 21.16
C PHE A 144 -7.32 1.08 20.72
N GLN A 145 -6.42 0.73 21.66
CA GLN A 145 -5.39 -0.30 21.43
C GLN A 145 -5.95 -1.70 21.71
N VAL A 146 -5.37 -2.73 21.08
CA VAL A 146 -5.77 -4.12 21.29
C VAL A 146 -5.65 -4.53 22.76
N CYS A 147 -4.59 -4.11 23.46
CA CYS A 147 -4.42 -4.41 24.89
C CYS A 147 -5.57 -3.91 25.76
N GLU A 148 -6.24 -2.81 25.37
CA GLU A 148 -7.34 -2.23 26.16
C GLU A 148 -8.61 -3.10 26.13
N LEU A 149 -8.74 -4.04 25.18
CA LEU A 149 -9.82 -5.02 25.16
C LEU A 149 -9.83 -5.95 26.39
N PHE A 150 -8.69 -6.07 27.06
CA PHE A 150 -8.49 -7.00 28.18
C PHE A 150 -8.63 -6.30 29.55
N ASP A 151 -9.00 -5.03 29.55
CA ASP A 151 -9.35 -4.25 30.75
C ASP A 151 -10.76 -3.66 30.57
N GLU A 152 -11.77 -4.41 31.03
CA GLU A 152 -13.18 -4.10 30.78
C GLU A 152 -13.62 -2.78 31.44
N GLU A 153 -13.12 -2.47 32.64
CA GLU A 153 -13.46 -1.24 33.37
C GLU A 153 -12.93 -0.02 32.61
N TYR A 154 -11.64 -0.04 32.26
CA TYR A 154 -11.01 1.03 31.50
C TYR A 154 -11.64 1.20 30.11
N LEU A 155 -11.92 0.08 29.42
CA LEU A 155 -12.54 0.09 28.10
C LEU A 155 -13.90 0.76 28.12
N ARG A 156 -14.75 0.44 29.11
CA ARG A 156 -16.10 1.01 29.26
C ARG A 156 -16.02 2.51 29.52
N GLU A 157 -15.23 2.93 30.50
CA GLU A 157 -15.02 4.35 30.80
C GLU A 157 -14.54 5.16 29.57
N LYS A 158 -13.62 4.57 28.82
CA LYS A 158 -13.09 5.22 27.60
C LYS A 158 -14.15 5.29 26.48
N LEU A 159 -14.95 4.24 26.29
CA LEU A 159 -16.08 4.24 25.33
C LEU A 159 -17.08 5.34 25.64
N GLU A 160 -17.48 5.51 26.89
CA GLU A 160 -18.42 6.56 27.32
C GLU A 160 -17.90 7.95 26.91
N ARG A 161 -16.65 8.26 27.24
CA ARG A 161 -16.00 9.55 26.89
C ARG A 161 -15.90 9.76 25.38
N VAL A 162 -15.57 8.72 24.62
CA VAL A 162 -15.42 8.82 23.17
C VAL A 162 -16.79 8.95 22.50
N CYS A 163 -17.78 8.19 22.93
CA CYS A 163 -19.15 8.26 22.40
C CYS A 163 -19.79 9.64 22.62
N GLU A 164 -19.53 10.29 23.75
CA GLU A 164 -20.02 11.65 23.99
C GLU A 164 -19.62 12.60 22.84
N VAL A 165 -18.33 12.64 22.49
CA VAL A 165 -17.82 13.51 21.42
C VAL A 165 -18.30 13.06 20.03
N LYS A 166 -18.31 11.74 19.76
CA LYS A 166 -18.77 11.21 18.48
C LYS A 166 -20.24 11.47 18.25
N ASN A 167 -21.06 11.37 19.29
CA ASN A 167 -22.49 11.62 19.21
C ASN A 167 -22.81 13.08 18.90
N LEU A 168 -22.04 14.04 19.42
CA LEU A 168 -22.15 15.45 19.01
C LEU A 168 -21.91 15.64 17.51
N LEU A 169 -20.90 14.97 16.95
CA LEU A 169 -20.63 15.01 15.51
C LEU A 169 -21.76 14.36 14.70
N LEU A 170 -22.22 13.20 15.12
CA LEU A 170 -23.28 12.46 14.44
C LEU A 170 -24.59 13.26 14.44
N GLU A 171 -25.00 13.80 15.57
CA GLU A 171 -26.25 14.52 15.72
C GLU A 171 -26.24 15.90 15.05
N HIS A 172 -25.19 16.70 15.30
CA HIS A 172 -25.23 18.12 14.95
C HIS A 172 -24.50 18.42 13.61
N VAL A 173 -23.57 17.58 13.15
CA VAL A 173 -22.86 17.78 11.89
C VAL A 173 -23.41 16.91 10.78
N TYR A 174 -23.59 15.62 11.07
CA TYR A 174 -24.03 14.65 10.04
C TYR A 174 -25.54 14.39 10.06
N HIS A 175 -26.25 14.79 11.11
CA HIS A 175 -27.70 14.53 11.30
C HIS A 175 -28.05 13.05 11.17
N LYS A 176 -27.25 12.21 11.83
CA LYS A 176 -27.34 10.74 11.83
C LYS A 176 -27.62 10.24 13.26
N PRO A 177 -28.09 8.99 13.40
CA PRO A 177 -28.27 8.38 14.71
C PRO A 177 -27.01 8.36 15.57
N THR A 178 -27.15 8.50 16.86
CA THR A 178 -26.08 8.42 17.85
C THR A 178 -25.64 6.97 18.09
N LEU A 179 -24.44 6.81 18.65
CA LEU A 179 -23.88 5.54 19.07
C LEU A 179 -24.43 5.16 20.45
N ASP A 180 -24.69 3.88 20.65
CA ASP A 180 -24.98 3.30 21.94
C ASP A 180 -23.73 2.68 22.55
N VAL A 181 -23.39 3.02 23.79
CA VAL A 181 -22.18 2.57 24.48
C VAL A 181 -22.24 1.08 24.79
N ASP A 182 -23.39 0.57 25.19
CA ASP A 182 -23.55 -0.84 25.55
C ASP A 182 -23.43 -1.74 24.31
N GLU A 183 -24.03 -1.35 23.18
CA GLU A 183 -23.88 -2.06 21.92
C GLU A 183 -22.40 -2.08 21.44
N LEU A 184 -21.70 -0.95 21.57
CA LEU A 184 -20.27 -0.89 21.22
C LEU A 184 -19.42 -1.72 22.17
N PHE A 185 -19.70 -1.70 23.47
CA PHE A 185 -18.98 -2.50 24.44
C PHE A 185 -19.15 -4.00 24.15
N ASP A 186 -20.38 -4.45 23.93
CA ASP A 186 -20.66 -5.85 23.58
C ASP A 186 -19.96 -6.25 22.27
N HIS A 187 -19.91 -5.34 21.30
CA HIS A 187 -19.15 -5.57 20.06
C HIS A 187 -17.64 -5.71 20.35
N MET A 188 -17.06 -4.85 21.17
CA MET A 188 -15.65 -4.93 21.55
C MET A 188 -15.32 -6.22 22.30
N MET A 189 -16.24 -6.73 23.12
CA MET A 189 -16.07 -8.02 23.80
C MET A 189 -16.04 -9.19 22.79
N LYS A 190 -16.83 -9.15 21.74
CA LYS A 190 -16.76 -10.13 20.64
C LYS A 190 -15.41 -10.04 19.90
N LEU A 191 -14.98 -8.84 19.58
CA LEU A 191 -13.68 -8.61 18.93
C LEU A 191 -12.51 -9.12 19.79
N ARG A 192 -12.58 -8.96 21.11
CA ARG A 192 -11.61 -9.49 22.06
C ARG A 192 -11.42 -11.00 21.89
N GLU A 193 -12.51 -11.74 21.86
CA GLU A 193 -12.43 -13.20 21.73
C GLU A 193 -11.90 -13.62 20.35
N MET A 194 -12.25 -12.88 19.31
CA MET A 194 -11.76 -13.15 17.96
C MET A 194 -10.25 -12.92 17.83
N VAL A 195 -9.72 -11.84 18.44
CA VAL A 195 -8.29 -11.48 18.30
C VAL A 195 -7.39 -12.15 19.33
N ARG A 196 -7.93 -12.61 20.47
CA ARG A 196 -7.21 -13.21 21.61
C ARG A 196 -6.12 -14.22 21.21
N PRO A 197 -6.36 -15.16 20.27
CA PRO A 197 -5.36 -16.17 19.91
C PRO A 197 -4.11 -15.59 19.24
N TYR A 198 -4.17 -14.36 18.74
CA TYR A 198 -3.13 -13.74 17.93
C TYR A 198 -2.33 -12.66 18.68
N VAL A 199 -2.83 -12.17 19.83
CA VAL A 199 -2.24 -11.02 20.55
C VAL A 199 -0.90 -11.36 21.15
N ALA A 200 0.10 -10.51 20.91
CA ALA A 200 1.44 -10.66 21.45
C ALA A 200 2.16 -9.31 21.63
N ASP A 201 3.19 -9.27 22.49
CA ASP A 201 4.21 -8.22 22.49
C ASP A 201 5.12 -8.40 21.27
N THR A 202 4.61 -7.98 20.12
CA THR A 202 5.31 -8.12 18.84
C THR A 202 6.61 -7.34 18.82
N GLY A 203 6.67 -6.20 19.50
CA GLY A 203 7.88 -5.38 19.58
C GLY A 203 9.05 -6.14 20.23
N LYS A 204 8.79 -6.89 21.30
CA LYS A 204 9.80 -7.73 21.94
C LYS A 204 10.24 -8.87 21.01
N ILE A 205 9.28 -9.54 20.37
CA ILE A 205 9.54 -10.66 19.44
C ILE A 205 10.40 -10.19 18.26
N ILE A 206 10.02 -9.07 17.62
CA ILE A 206 10.73 -8.54 16.45
C ILE A 206 12.16 -8.10 16.84
N ARG A 207 12.33 -7.38 17.95
CA ARG A 207 13.66 -6.97 18.42
C ARG A 207 14.57 -8.16 18.75
N GLN A 208 14.00 -9.26 19.28
CA GLN A 208 14.76 -10.49 19.46
C GLN A 208 15.15 -11.12 18.12
N ALA A 209 14.23 -11.19 17.16
CA ALA A 209 14.52 -11.70 15.82
C ALA A 209 15.61 -10.90 15.09
N VAL A 210 15.65 -9.57 15.27
CA VAL A 210 16.72 -8.72 14.74
C VAL A 210 18.07 -9.12 15.36
N LYS A 211 18.12 -9.31 16.69
CA LYS A 211 19.36 -9.72 17.40
C LYS A 211 19.82 -11.13 16.96
N ASP A 212 18.88 -12.00 16.66
CA ASP A 212 19.14 -13.36 16.19
C ASP A 212 19.52 -13.43 14.69
N GLY A 213 19.62 -12.26 14.03
CA GLY A 213 20.02 -12.17 12.64
C GLY A 213 18.96 -12.66 11.62
N LYS A 214 17.68 -12.74 12.04
CA LYS A 214 16.59 -13.19 11.20
C LYS A 214 16.34 -12.30 9.98
N ASN A 215 15.78 -12.89 8.93
CA ASN A 215 15.35 -12.16 7.73
C ASN A 215 13.92 -11.65 7.94
N ILE A 216 13.78 -10.33 7.96
CA ILE A 216 12.51 -9.65 8.25
C ILE A 216 12.12 -8.78 7.08
N LEU A 217 10.89 -8.94 6.58
CA LEU A 217 10.28 -8.06 5.59
C LEU A 217 9.31 -7.09 6.25
N LEU A 218 9.47 -5.81 5.95
CA LEU A 218 8.49 -4.77 6.26
C LEU A 218 7.65 -4.52 5.01
N GLU A 219 6.39 -4.89 5.05
CA GLU A 219 5.46 -4.74 3.94
C GLU A 219 4.67 -3.45 4.08
N GLY A 220 4.95 -2.48 3.18
CA GLY A 220 4.24 -1.22 3.10
C GLY A 220 2.99 -1.30 2.23
N GLN A 221 2.13 -0.32 2.39
CA GLN A 221 0.89 -0.15 1.64
C GLN A 221 0.86 1.23 0.98
N LEU A 222 0.26 1.32 -0.21
CA LEU A 222 0.26 2.53 -1.04
C LEU A 222 1.68 2.94 -1.48
N GLY A 223 1.91 4.19 -1.84
CA GLY A 223 3.20 4.68 -2.33
C GLY A 223 3.51 6.08 -1.81
N SER A 224 4.71 6.58 -2.11
CA SER A 224 5.24 7.86 -1.59
C SER A 224 4.33 9.04 -1.85
N LEU A 225 3.70 9.11 -3.04
CA LEU A 225 2.82 10.21 -3.41
C LEU A 225 1.46 10.20 -2.66
N LYS A 226 1.21 9.15 -1.88
CA LYS A 226 0.04 9.04 -0.99
C LYS A 226 0.40 9.21 0.48
N ASP A 227 1.65 9.55 0.80
CA ASP A 227 2.09 9.87 2.15
C ASP A 227 1.53 11.23 2.61
N PRO A 228 1.08 11.40 3.87
CA PRO A 228 0.52 12.66 4.34
C PRO A 228 1.50 13.83 4.32
N ASP A 229 2.81 13.57 4.51
CA ASP A 229 3.84 14.61 4.61
C ASP A 229 4.56 14.85 3.26
N PHE A 230 4.78 13.80 2.47
CA PHE A 230 5.57 13.84 1.23
C PHE A 230 4.72 13.69 -0.04
N GLY A 231 3.46 13.32 0.08
CA GLY A 231 2.57 13.07 -1.07
C GLY A 231 1.89 14.32 -1.61
N ILE A 232 0.92 14.08 -2.49
CA ILE A 232 0.11 15.11 -3.17
C ILE A 232 -1.05 15.60 -2.27
N TYR A 233 -0.73 16.02 -1.06
CA TYR A 233 -1.72 16.50 -0.08
C TYR A 233 -2.68 17.55 -0.68
N PRO A 234 -4.01 17.45 -0.42
CA PRO A 234 -4.68 16.56 0.53
C PRO A 234 -5.14 15.21 -0.06
N MET A 235 -4.81 14.89 -1.29
CA MET A 235 -5.24 13.65 -1.98
C MET A 235 -4.33 12.47 -1.64
N VAL A 236 -4.15 12.21 -0.35
CA VAL A 236 -3.25 11.21 0.25
C VAL A 236 -4.03 10.22 1.12
N THR A 237 -3.37 9.18 1.62
CA THR A 237 -3.87 8.37 2.73
C THR A 237 -3.47 8.99 4.06
N SER A 238 -4.09 8.57 5.16
CA SER A 238 -3.77 9.12 6.48
C SER A 238 -2.67 8.34 7.23
N SER A 239 -2.17 7.26 6.64
CA SER A 239 -1.03 6.52 7.19
C SER A 239 0.27 6.94 6.52
N SER A 240 1.40 6.92 7.24
CA SER A 240 2.71 7.14 6.63
C SER A 240 3.13 5.95 5.78
N THR A 241 3.38 6.20 4.49
CA THR A 241 3.68 5.17 3.49
C THR A 241 5.18 4.95 3.30
N LEU A 242 6.01 5.74 3.98
CA LEU A 242 7.46 5.70 3.82
C LEU A 242 8.10 4.55 4.61
N ALA A 243 9.20 4.01 4.09
CA ALA A 243 9.98 2.96 4.74
C ALA A 243 10.46 3.36 6.14
N GLY A 244 10.75 4.65 6.35
CA GLY A 244 11.14 5.18 7.68
C GLY A 244 10.10 4.93 8.77
N PHE A 245 8.80 4.94 8.44
CA PHE A 245 7.75 4.60 9.39
C PHE A 245 7.73 3.10 9.72
N GLY A 246 8.33 2.26 8.88
CA GLY A 246 8.49 0.83 9.16
C GLY A 246 9.19 0.56 10.49
N ALA A 247 10.13 1.41 10.88
CA ALA A 247 10.80 1.33 12.17
C ALA A 247 9.81 1.53 13.33
N VAL A 248 8.93 2.53 13.23
CA VAL A 248 7.88 2.82 14.23
C VAL A 248 6.82 1.72 14.24
N GLY A 249 6.31 1.35 13.05
CA GLY A 249 5.24 0.37 12.91
C GLY A 249 5.63 -1.05 13.32
N ALA A 250 6.91 -1.41 13.21
CA ALA A 250 7.46 -2.69 13.67
C ALA A 250 8.07 -2.63 15.08
N GLY A 251 8.33 -1.43 15.63
CA GLY A 251 8.95 -1.26 16.93
C GLY A 251 10.44 -1.63 16.98
N ILE A 252 11.19 -1.28 15.92
CA ILE A 252 12.64 -1.50 15.78
C ILE A 252 13.38 -0.17 15.62
N ALA A 253 14.71 -0.20 15.75
CA ALA A 253 15.53 0.97 15.48
C ALA A 253 15.59 1.29 13.96
N PRO A 254 15.54 2.56 13.54
CA PRO A 254 15.50 2.90 12.10
C PRO A 254 16.76 2.45 11.34
N TYR A 255 17.91 2.40 11.97
CA TYR A 255 19.16 1.93 11.37
C TYR A 255 19.18 0.40 11.10
N GLU A 256 18.19 -0.36 11.57
CA GLU A 256 18.07 -1.79 11.27
C GLU A 256 17.53 -2.05 9.86
N ILE A 257 16.82 -1.10 9.26
CA ILE A 257 16.34 -1.19 7.88
C ILE A 257 17.52 -0.99 6.94
N LYS A 258 18.07 -2.09 6.41
CA LYS A 258 19.28 -2.09 5.59
C LYS A 258 19.00 -2.01 4.09
N GLU A 259 17.87 -2.54 3.68
CA GLU A 259 17.44 -2.55 2.27
C GLU A 259 16.03 -1.97 2.14
N ILE A 260 15.87 -1.08 1.18
CA ILE A 260 14.59 -0.50 0.82
C ILE A 260 14.37 -0.77 -0.66
N VAL A 261 13.51 -1.75 -0.95
CA VAL A 261 13.06 -2.09 -2.30
C VAL A 261 11.85 -1.24 -2.60
N THR A 262 12.03 -0.26 -3.46
CA THR A 262 10.95 0.62 -3.89
C THR A 262 10.33 0.07 -5.17
N VAL A 263 9.04 -0.19 -5.14
CA VAL A 263 8.33 -0.81 -6.26
C VAL A 263 7.69 0.27 -7.12
N THR A 264 7.84 0.16 -8.44
CA THR A 264 7.16 1.00 -9.44
C THR A 264 6.71 0.16 -10.62
N LYS A 265 5.65 0.57 -11.33
CA LYS A 265 5.26 -0.06 -12.60
C LYS A 265 6.06 0.51 -13.76
N ALA A 266 6.12 -0.21 -14.86
CA ALA A 266 6.68 0.28 -16.13
C ALA A 266 5.82 1.39 -16.79
N TYR A 267 4.70 1.75 -16.22
CA TYR A 267 3.83 2.89 -16.54
C TYR A 267 3.25 3.43 -15.23
N SER A 268 2.49 4.52 -15.28
CA SER A 268 1.87 5.08 -14.10
C SER A 268 0.39 4.76 -14.01
N SER A 269 -0.10 4.47 -12.82
CA SER A 269 -1.53 4.34 -12.55
C SER A 269 -1.89 4.92 -11.18
N ALA A 270 -3.10 5.44 -11.04
CA ALA A 270 -3.57 6.02 -9.80
C ALA A 270 -5.05 5.71 -9.57
N VAL A 271 -5.44 5.60 -8.28
CA VAL A 271 -6.84 5.53 -7.84
C VAL A 271 -7.18 6.81 -7.08
N GLY A 272 -8.40 7.30 -7.26
CA GLY A 272 -8.90 8.49 -6.59
C GLY A 272 -8.44 9.80 -7.24
N ALA A 273 -8.77 10.90 -6.58
CA ALA A 273 -8.44 12.24 -7.04
C ALA A 273 -6.96 12.61 -6.77
N GLY A 274 -6.57 13.77 -7.26
CA GLY A 274 -5.24 14.36 -7.08
C GLY A 274 -4.46 14.49 -8.38
N GLU A 275 -3.36 15.19 -8.30
CA GLU A 275 -2.53 15.52 -9.45
C GLU A 275 -1.81 14.29 -10.01
N PHE A 276 -1.83 14.18 -11.34
CA PHE A 276 -1.21 13.09 -12.08
C PHE A 276 -0.72 13.64 -13.41
N VAL A 277 0.46 14.25 -13.42
CA VAL A 277 0.98 15.05 -14.54
C VAL A 277 1.10 14.25 -15.84
N SER A 278 1.54 13.00 -15.76
CA SER A 278 1.69 12.12 -16.92
C SER A 278 0.42 11.38 -17.31
N GLU A 279 -0.75 11.79 -16.78
CA GLU A 279 -2.05 11.14 -17.07
C GLU A 279 -2.41 11.20 -18.55
N ILE A 280 -2.97 10.11 -19.06
CA ILE A 280 -3.51 9.97 -20.41
C ILE A 280 -5.01 9.72 -20.38
N PHE A 281 -5.68 10.09 -21.47
CA PHE A 281 -7.14 10.07 -21.56
C PHE A 281 -7.63 9.37 -22.83
N GLY A 282 -8.93 9.11 -22.91
CA GLY A 282 -9.59 8.55 -24.09
C GLY A 282 -9.13 7.13 -24.42
N GLU A 283 -9.07 6.81 -25.71
CA GLU A 283 -8.75 5.48 -26.20
C GLU A 283 -7.36 4.97 -25.80
N GLU A 284 -6.37 5.87 -25.71
CA GLU A 284 -5.01 5.53 -25.27
C GLU A 284 -5.01 5.00 -23.83
N ALA A 285 -5.71 5.70 -22.93
CA ALA A 285 -5.88 5.27 -21.55
C ALA A 285 -6.63 3.94 -21.44
N GLU A 286 -7.66 3.76 -22.24
CA GLU A 286 -8.49 2.56 -22.22
C GLU A 286 -7.72 1.34 -22.74
N LYS A 287 -6.97 1.50 -23.83
CA LYS A 287 -6.07 0.46 -24.33
C LYS A 287 -5.04 0.05 -23.28
N MET A 288 -4.36 1.02 -22.65
CA MET A 288 -3.37 0.73 -21.60
C MET A 288 -4.01 0.05 -20.39
N ARG A 289 -5.20 0.48 -19.96
CA ARG A 289 -5.95 -0.16 -18.86
C ARG A 289 -6.29 -1.61 -19.15
N ASN A 290 -6.72 -1.92 -20.35
CA ASN A 290 -7.10 -3.28 -20.75
C ASN A 290 -5.89 -4.21 -20.91
N HIS A 291 -4.70 -3.69 -21.17
CA HIS A 291 -3.44 -4.46 -21.22
C HIS A 291 -2.75 -4.54 -19.84
N GLY A 292 -3.30 -3.91 -18.80
CA GLY A 292 -2.78 -3.92 -17.43
C GLY A 292 -2.92 -5.27 -16.75
N GLY A 293 -2.02 -6.22 -17.02
CA GLY A 293 -2.07 -7.58 -16.49
C GLY A 293 -3.31 -8.38 -16.96
N ASP A 294 -3.52 -9.55 -16.39
CA ASP A 294 -4.60 -10.47 -16.83
C ASP A 294 -6.03 -9.98 -16.48
N ALA A 295 -6.16 -9.04 -15.57
CA ALA A 295 -7.46 -8.52 -15.10
C ALA A 295 -7.71 -7.05 -15.46
N GLY A 296 -6.79 -6.41 -16.18
CA GLY A 296 -6.82 -4.97 -16.44
C GLY A 296 -6.50 -4.11 -15.19
N GLU A 297 -6.41 -2.80 -15.42
CA GLU A 297 -6.10 -1.82 -14.37
C GLU A 297 -7.38 -1.34 -13.67
N TYR A 298 -7.88 -2.18 -12.77
CA TYR A 298 -9.03 -1.90 -11.90
C TYR A 298 -8.65 -2.04 -10.43
N GLY A 299 -9.29 -1.28 -9.56
CA GLY A 299 -9.03 -1.32 -8.12
C GLY A 299 -9.42 -2.67 -7.52
N ALA A 300 -8.50 -3.34 -6.83
CA ALA A 300 -8.73 -4.67 -6.25
C ALA A 300 -9.90 -4.70 -5.24
N THR A 301 -10.10 -3.61 -4.48
CA THR A 301 -11.16 -3.49 -3.48
C THR A 301 -12.45 -2.90 -4.04
N THR A 302 -12.35 -1.90 -4.92
CA THR A 302 -13.51 -1.11 -5.37
C THR A 302 -14.00 -1.43 -6.77
N GLY A 303 -13.21 -2.18 -7.56
CA GLY A 303 -13.48 -2.42 -8.99
C GLY A 303 -13.44 -1.16 -9.87
N ARG A 304 -13.08 0.01 -9.32
CA ARG A 304 -13.02 1.26 -10.08
C ARG A 304 -11.90 1.22 -11.12
N PRO A 305 -12.12 1.74 -12.35
CA PRO A 305 -11.05 1.86 -13.34
C PRO A 305 -9.97 2.81 -12.81
N ARG A 306 -8.71 2.38 -12.90
CA ARG A 306 -7.57 3.22 -12.56
C ARG A 306 -7.35 4.29 -13.61
N ARG A 307 -6.91 5.46 -13.19
CA ARG A 307 -6.35 6.49 -14.05
C ARG A 307 -5.01 5.99 -14.57
N MET A 308 -4.76 6.19 -15.86
CA MET A 308 -3.58 5.67 -16.55
C MET A 308 -2.67 6.81 -16.95
N GLY A 309 -1.37 6.57 -16.98
CA GLY A 309 -0.38 7.54 -17.41
C GLY A 309 0.90 6.87 -17.91
N TRP A 310 1.66 7.60 -18.70
CA TRP A 310 3.00 7.20 -19.07
C TRP A 310 3.91 7.16 -17.84
N PHE A 311 5.00 6.38 -17.92
CA PHE A 311 5.96 6.34 -16.83
C PHE A 311 6.47 7.75 -16.49
N ASP A 312 6.41 8.10 -15.20
CA ASP A 312 6.78 9.42 -14.71
C ASP A 312 8.12 9.35 -13.96
N CYS A 313 9.18 9.74 -14.66
CA CYS A 313 10.53 9.72 -14.09
C CYS A 313 10.69 10.73 -12.94
N VAL A 314 10.01 11.89 -13.03
CA VAL A 314 10.08 12.96 -12.01
C VAL A 314 9.44 12.46 -10.72
N ALA A 315 8.20 11.98 -10.81
CA ALA A 315 7.46 11.44 -9.67
C ALA A 315 8.15 10.22 -9.06
N THR A 316 8.68 9.31 -9.90
CA THR A 316 9.33 8.08 -9.42
C THR A 316 10.66 8.36 -8.75
N ARG A 317 11.48 9.28 -9.30
CA ARG A 317 12.72 9.73 -8.66
C ARG A 317 12.45 10.29 -7.28
N TYR A 318 11.53 11.26 -7.19
CA TYR A 318 11.12 11.85 -5.91
C TYR A 318 10.63 10.80 -4.92
N GLY A 319 9.80 9.86 -5.38
CA GLY A 319 9.31 8.77 -4.53
C GLY A 319 10.42 7.86 -4.03
N CYS A 320 11.40 7.54 -4.87
CA CYS A 320 12.59 6.76 -4.47
C CYS A 320 13.45 7.52 -3.44
N GLU A 321 13.65 8.83 -3.64
CA GLU A 321 14.39 9.69 -2.70
C GLU A 321 13.67 9.77 -1.35
N ALA A 322 12.37 10.02 -1.33
CA ALA A 322 11.57 10.07 -0.11
C ALA A 322 11.57 8.75 0.67
N GLN A 323 11.61 7.62 -0.03
CA GLN A 323 11.73 6.29 0.57
C GLN A 323 13.16 5.98 1.08
N GLY A 324 14.18 6.66 0.57
CA GLY A 324 15.57 6.25 0.75
C GLY A 324 15.88 4.92 0.03
N ALA A 325 15.39 4.78 -1.20
CA ALA A 325 15.49 3.55 -2.00
C ALA A 325 16.92 3.07 -2.18
N THR A 326 17.20 1.81 -1.85
CA THR A 326 18.50 1.17 -2.13
C THR A 326 18.48 0.43 -3.47
N GLN A 327 17.28 0.04 -3.91
CA GLN A 327 17.04 -0.62 -5.20
C GLN A 327 15.57 -0.49 -5.58
N VAL A 328 15.29 -0.70 -6.88
CA VAL A 328 13.95 -0.65 -7.45
C VAL A 328 13.54 -2.01 -8.00
N ALA A 329 12.27 -2.34 -7.80
CA ALA A 329 11.56 -3.39 -8.52
C ALA A 329 10.62 -2.74 -9.55
N LEU A 330 10.92 -2.89 -10.83
CA LEU A 330 10.10 -2.44 -11.94
C LEU A 330 9.11 -3.55 -12.30
N THR A 331 7.82 -3.28 -12.18
CA THR A 331 6.76 -4.27 -12.41
C THR A 331 5.96 -3.99 -13.68
N ALA A 332 5.21 -4.99 -14.15
CA ALA A 332 4.27 -4.87 -15.25
C ALA A 332 4.91 -4.42 -16.59
N LEU A 333 6.16 -4.82 -16.86
CA LEU A 333 6.82 -4.50 -18.12
C LEU A 333 6.12 -5.15 -19.33
N ASP A 334 5.59 -6.36 -19.15
CA ASP A 334 4.82 -7.11 -20.15
C ASP A 334 3.57 -6.36 -20.63
N CYS A 335 3.00 -5.48 -19.80
CA CYS A 335 1.82 -4.69 -20.16
C CYS A 335 2.06 -3.68 -21.29
N LEU A 336 3.31 -3.36 -21.60
CA LEU A 336 3.71 -2.45 -22.69
C LEU A 336 4.03 -3.17 -23.99
N SER A 337 3.97 -4.51 -24.03
CA SER A 337 4.39 -5.34 -25.18
C SER A 337 3.56 -5.16 -26.45
N TYR A 338 2.45 -4.43 -26.42
CA TYR A 338 1.61 -4.16 -27.57
C TYR A 338 1.94 -2.82 -28.30
N LEU A 339 2.80 -1.99 -27.70
CA LEU A 339 3.09 -0.65 -28.17
C LEU A 339 4.20 -0.61 -29.23
N ASP A 340 4.05 0.26 -30.23
CA ASP A 340 5.10 0.61 -31.21
C ASP A 340 6.08 1.63 -30.63
N GLU A 341 5.56 2.55 -29.82
CA GLU A 341 6.31 3.61 -29.15
C GLU A 341 5.86 3.73 -27.70
N ILE A 342 6.81 4.01 -26.81
CA ILE A 342 6.58 4.19 -25.39
C ILE A 342 7.07 5.58 -24.98
N LYS A 343 6.20 6.39 -24.36
CA LYS A 343 6.58 7.71 -23.85
C LYS A 343 6.99 7.61 -22.38
N LEU A 344 7.94 8.46 -21.98
CA LEU A 344 8.35 8.66 -20.60
C LEU A 344 8.32 10.15 -20.27
N CYS A 345 7.69 10.53 -19.17
CA CYS A 345 7.70 11.89 -18.66
C CYS A 345 9.03 12.14 -17.93
N VAL A 346 9.90 12.94 -18.52
CA VAL A 346 11.26 13.20 -18.02
C VAL A 346 11.42 14.57 -17.36
N GLY A 347 10.39 15.40 -17.40
CA GLY A 347 10.37 16.73 -16.81
C GLY A 347 8.96 17.29 -16.74
N TYR A 348 8.80 18.35 -15.97
CA TYR A 348 7.56 19.12 -15.88
C TYR A 348 7.82 20.57 -16.36
N GLU A 349 7.01 21.04 -17.28
CA GLU A 349 6.95 22.46 -17.62
C GLU A 349 5.97 23.17 -16.66
N ILE A 350 6.44 24.17 -15.94
CA ILE A 350 5.66 24.97 -14.99
C ILE A 350 5.98 26.44 -15.22
N ASP A 351 4.97 27.24 -15.54
CA ASP A 351 5.10 28.67 -15.79
C ASP A 351 6.18 29.02 -16.87
N GLY A 352 6.42 28.12 -17.86
CA GLY A 352 7.38 28.26 -18.96
C GLY A 352 8.79 27.71 -18.65
N GLU A 353 9.05 27.23 -17.47
CA GLU A 353 10.32 26.60 -17.08
C GLU A 353 10.19 25.09 -16.97
N VAL A 354 11.18 24.34 -17.44
CA VAL A 354 11.25 22.87 -17.31
C VAL A 354 12.06 22.50 -16.07
N THR A 355 11.46 21.70 -15.21
CA THR A 355 12.10 21.16 -14.01
C THR A 355 12.08 19.64 -14.01
N LYS A 356 13.07 19.03 -13.37
CA LYS A 356 13.12 17.60 -13.02
C LYS A 356 12.82 17.35 -11.54
N ASP A 357 12.62 18.41 -10.76
CA ASP A 357 12.27 18.33 -9.35
C ASP A 357 10.73 18.21 -9.20
N PHE A 358 10.30 17.33 -8.31
CA PHE A 358 8.88 17.15 -8.03
C PHE A 358 8.36 18.30 -7.15
N PRO A 359 7.41 19.12 -7.62
CA PRO A 359 6.97 20.30 -6.90
C PRO A 359 5.88 19.99 -5.87
N VAL A 360 5.64 20.92 -4.96
CA VAL A 360 4.48 20.87 -4.05
C VAL A 360 3.16 20.92 -4.84
N THR A 361 2.07 20.38 -4.27
CA THR A 361 0.79 20.19 -4.95
C THR A 361 0.23 21.44 -5.60
N SER A 362 0.38 22.61 -4.97
CA SER A 362 -0.12 23.89 -5.53
C SER A 362 0.56 24.27 -6.86
N ARG A 363 1.83 23.92 -7.06
CA ARG A 363 2.56 24.10 -8.32
C ARG A 363 2.30 22.96 -9.29
N LEU A 364 2.11 21.75 -8.76
CA LEU A 364 1.85 20.53 -9.56
C LEU A 364 0.59 20.68 -10.42
N LYS A 365 -0.43 21.41 -9.95
CA LYS A 365 -1.65 21.72 -10.72
C LYS A 365 -1.41 22.45 -12.03
N LYS A 366 -0.27 23.15 -12.18
CA LYS A 366 0.10 23.89 -13.38
C LYS A 366 1.07 23.10 -14.27
N ALA A 367 1.57 21.99 -13.78
CA ALA A 367 2.60 21.20 -14.46
C ALA A 367 2.05 20.55 -15.73
N LYS A 368 2.85 20.61 -16.79
CA LYS A 368 2.63 19.88 -18.03
C LYS A 368 3.77 18.90 -18.23
N PRO A 369 3.47 17.67 -18.69
CA PRO A 369 4.51 16.66 -18.88
C PRO A 369 5.42 16.99 -20.07
N VAL A 370 6.72 16.81 -19.89
CA VAL A 370 7.72 16.83 -20.97
C VAL A 370 8.11 15.40 -21.26
N TYR A 371 7.83 14.93 -22.48
CA TYR A 371 8.00 13.54 -22.87
C TYR A 371 9.24 13.30 -23.72
N VAL A 372 9.83 12.13 -23.53
CA VAL A 372 10.75 11.46 -24.48
C VAL A 372 10.01 10.23 -25.00
N THR A 373 10.15 9.94 -26.29
CA THR A 373 9.58 8.76 -26.93
C THR A 373 10.69 7.75 -27.22
N MET A 374 10.48 6.50 -26.86
CA MET A 374 11.35 5.36 -27.13
C MET A 374 10.65 4.32 -28.00
N PRO A 375 11.37 3.51 -28.79
CA PRO A 375 10.77 2.39 -29.49
C PRO A 375 10.11 1.39 -28.53
N GLY A 376 8.94 0.88 -28.88
CA GLY A 376 8.30 -0.25 -28.23
C GLY A 376 8.94 -1.59 -28.62
N PHE A 377 8.62 -2.66 -27.91
CA PHE A 377 9.23 -3.98 -28.15
C PHE A 377 8.27 -5.06 -28.68
N LYS A 378 7.06 -4.73 -28.94
CA LYS A 378 5.99 -5.50 -29.66
C LYS A 378 6.15 -7.03 -29.69
N CYS A 379 6.46 -7.64 -28.55
CA CYS A 379 6.56 -9.10 -28.41
C CYS A 379 6.24 -9.56 -27.01
N ASP A 380 5.80 -10.80 -26.85
CA ASP A 380 5.59 -11.42 -25.54
C ASP A 380 6.94 -11.67 -24.85
N ILE A 381 7.10 -11.10 -23.65
CA ILE A 381 8.31 -11.21 -22.82
C ILE A 381 8.10 -12.07 -21.57
N ARG A 382 6.89 -12.59 -21.32
CA ARG A 382 6.54 -13.30 -20.07
C ARG A 382 7.39 -14.55 -19.81
N GLY A 383 7.80 -15.25 -20.86
CA GLY A 383 8.65 -16.44 -20.76
C GLY A 383 10.13 -16.17 -20.45
N ILE A 384 10.60 -14.92 -20.52
CA ILE A 384 12.03 -14.56 -20.39
C ILE A 384 12.40 -14.44 -18.91
N ARG A 385 13.57 -15.01 -18.54
CA ARG A 385 14.06 -15.01 -17.15
C ARG A 385 15.45 -14.38 -16.98
N GLU A 386 16.08 -13.98 -18.06
CA GLU A 386 17.39 -13.34 -18.10
C GLU A 386 17.26 -11.97 -18.75
N PHE A 387 17.88 -10.94 -18.16
CA PHE A 387 17.74 -9.56 -18.64
C PHE A 387 18.28 -9.40 -20.08
N ASP A 388 19.43 -10.02 -20.38
CA ASP A 388 20.08 -9.96 -21.68
C ASP A 388 19.30 -10.69 -22.80
N LYS A 389 18.27 -11.47 -22.44
CA LYS A 389 17.38 -12.14 -23.40
C LYS A 389 16.13 -11.32 -23.72
N LEU A 390 15.89 -10.24 -22.99
CA LEU A 390 14.82 -9.29 -23.35
C LEU A 390 15.14 -8.64 -24.71
N PRO A 391 14.11 -8.23 -25.47
CA PRO A 391 14.32 -7.37 -26.64
C PRO A 391 15.15 -6.15 -26.29
N LYS A 392 15.97 -5.71 -27.23
CA LYS A 392 16.87 -4.57 -27.00
C LYS A 392 16.12 -3.31 -26.55
N GLU A 393 14.96 -3.06 -27.14
CA GLU A 393 14.09 -1.93 -26.81
C GLU A 393 13.57 -2.00 -25.36
N ALA A 394 13.25 -3.20 -24.87
CA ALA A 394 12.85 -3.41 -23.48
C ALA A 394 14.02 -3.21 -22.51
N GLN A 395 15.22 -3.71 -22.87
CA GLN A 395 16.43 -3.46 -22.08
C GLN A 395 16.73 -1.94 -22.01
N ASP A 396 16.71 -1.26 -23.16
CA ASP A 396 16.99 0.17 -23.24
C ASP A 396 15.97 0.99 -22.44
N TYR A 397 14.69 0.59 -22.45
CA TYR A 397 13.64 1.19 -21.65
C TYR A 397 13.95 1.09 -20.15
N VAL A 398 14.29 -0.09 -19.67
CA VAL A 398 14.64 -0.32 -18.24
C VAL A 398 15.89 0.48 -17.85
N LEU A 399 16.93 0.46 -18.69
CA LEU A 399 18.19 1.18 -18.43
C LEU A 399 18.00 2.71 -18.48
N PHE A 400 17.13 3.20 -19.35
CA PHE A 400 16.76 4.62 -19.40
C PHE A 400 16.08 5.05 -18.10
N ILE A 401 15.08 4.28 -17.62
CA ILE A 401 14.42 4.55 -16.34
C ILE A 401 15.44 4.55 -15.20
N GLU A 402 16.28 3.51 -15.11
CA GLU A 402 17.31 3.39 -14.08
C GLU A 402 18.21 4.63 -14.01
N LYS A 403 18.63 5.13 -15.19
CA LYS A 403 19.44 6.35 -15.31
C LYS A 403 18.65 7.60 -14.84
N GLU A 404 17.40 7.74 -15.27
CA GLU A 404 16.59 8.93 -14.94
C GLU A 404 16.19 8.99 -13.47
N ILE A 405 15.92 7.86 -12.83
CA ILE A 405 15.56 7.84 -11.39
C ILE A 405 16.78 7.79 -10.46
N GLY A 406 17.96 7.44 -10.98
CA GLY A 406 19.21 7.41 -10.22
C GLY A 406 19.34 6.29 -9.19
N VAL A 407 18.49 5.26 -9.26
CA VAL A 407 18.48 4.10 -8.35
C VAL A 407 18.51 2.81 -9.15
N PRO A 408 19.35 1.81 -8.79
CA PRO A 408 19.49 0.58 -9.57
C PRO A 408 18.18 -0.23 -9.59
N ILE A 409 17.74 -0.62 -10.78
CA ILE A 409 16.62 -1.53 -10.98
C ILE A 409 17.16 -2.97 -10.89
N LYS A 410 16.97 -3.63 -9.78
CA LYS A 410 17.45 -5.00 -9.53
C LYS A 410 16.46 -6.08 -9.89
N LEU A 411 15.17 -5.74 -9.95
CA LEU A 411 14.09 -6.67 -10.24
C LEU A 411 13.24 -6.11 -11.38
N VAL A 412 13.01 -6.93 -12.41
CA VAL A 412 12.12 -6.60 -13.53
C VAL A 412 11.04 -7.67 -13.63
N SER A 413 9.81 -7.31 -13.31
CA SER A 413 8.67 -8.22 -13.43
C SER A 413 8.06 -8.11 -14.83
N ASN A 414 7.97 -9.23 -15.50
CA ASN A 414 7.48 -9.38 -16.86
C ASN A 414 6.25 -10.31 -17.00
N GLY A 415 5.46 -10.42 -15.93
CA GLY A 415 4.20 -11.17 -15.90
C GLY A 415 3.57 -11.16 -14.51
N PRO A 416 2.38 -11.73 -14.29
CA PRO A 416 1.66 -11.63 -13.02
C PRO A 416 2.13 -12.61 -11.93
N ARG A 417 2.78 -13.73 -12.28
CA ARG A 417 3.15 -14.78 -11.34
C ARG A 417 4.47 -14.49 -10.62
N ARG A 418 4.68 -15.13 -9.45
CA ARG A 418 5.88 -15.00 -8.62
C ARG A 418 7.18 -15.25 -9.39
N GLU A 419 7.22 -16.29 -10.21
CA GLU A 419 8.38 -16.70 -11.00
C GLU A 419 8.65 -15.81 -12.22
N GLU A 420 7.73 -14.90 -12.56
CA GLU A 420 7.88 -13.98 -13.70
C GLU A 420 8.56 -12.69 -13.27
N ILE A 421 9.77 -12.87 -12.71
CA ILE A 421 10.65 -11.79 -12.28
C ILE A 421 12.08 -12.11 -12.73
N ILE A 422 12.68 -11.16 -13.41
CA ILE A 422 14.10 -11.18 -13.80
C ILE A 422 14.88 -10.49 -12.69
N VAL A 423 15.88 -11.15 -12.15
CA VAL A 423 16.85 -10.60 -11.19
C VAL A 423 18.08 -10.13 -11.94
N ARG A 424 18.51 -8.86 -11.72
CA ARG A 424 19.66 -8.23 -12.37
C ARG A 424 20.85 -8.11 -11.42
#